data_d7512e00e67afef2a28d6eb1531bd272
#
_entry.id   d7512e00e67afef2a28d6eb1531bd272
#
_cell.length_a   1.000
_cell.length_b   1.000
_cell.length_c   1.000
_cell.angle_alpha   90.00
_cell.angle_beta   90.00
_cell.angle_gamma   90.00
#
_symmetry.space_group_name_H-M   'P 1'
#
loop_
_entity.id
_entity.type
_entity.pdbx_description
1 polymer ?
#
loop_
_entity_poly.entity_id
_entity_poly.type
_entity_poly.pdbx_seq_one_letter_code
_entity_poly.pdbx_strand_id
1 'polypeptide(L)'
;MGEIIEYGNLQRQKNTISRLLIYWTRIRELSSQPVSVSRLLSEKLQDVSPRSRTMRLASCFQSVIAQYPDNVVIKDIDVMFNPAYQVDVLKILTEARKSKPYSVIWPGRYENGTLYYSEQGDSDYKTYEVKNYDITCVI
;
A
#
# COMPACT_ATOMS: atom_id res chain seq x y z
N MET A 1 4.40 8.65 14.58
CA MET A 1 4.97 8.37 13.26
C MET A 1 5.10 6.86 13.07
N GLY A 2 5.68 6.41 11.95
CA GLY A 2 5.71 5.01 11.60
C GLY A 2 6.47 4.13 12.59
N GLU A 3 6.04 2.89 12.69
CA GLU A 3 6.68 1.91 13.54
C GLU A 3 6.84 0.57 12.81
N ILE A 4 7.70 -0.28 13.34
CA ILE A 4 7.98 -1.60 12.79
C ILE A 4 7.69 -2.62 13.87
N ILE A 5 6.90 -3.64 13.54
CA ILE A 5 6.65 -4.76 14.45
C ILE A 5 6.88 -6.09 13.74
N GLU A 6 7.29 -7.09 14.50
CA GLU A 6 7.40 -8.43 13.97
C GLU A 6 6.02 -9.08 13.89
N TYR A 7 5.79 -9.89 12.85
CA TYR A 7 4.51 -10.55 12.65
C TYR A 7 4.05 -11.35 13.87
N GLY A 8 4.98 -12.02 14.54
CA GLY A 8 4.69 -12.79 15.75
C GLY A 8 4.11 -11.96 16.89
N ASN A 9 4.39 -10.65 16.90
CA ASN A 9 3.90 -9.75 17.95
C ASN A 9 2.62 -9.04 17.55
N LEU A 10 2.19 -9.16 16.29
CA LEU A 10 1.02 -8.46 15.77
C LEU A 10 -0.28 -8.84 16.50
N GLN A 11 -0.44 -10.11 16.82
CA GLN A 11 -1.66 -10.62 17.47
C GLN A 11 -1.93 -9.92 18.81
N ARG A 12 -0.87 -9.57 19.54
CA ARG A 12 -1.00 -8.92 20.85
C ARG A 12 -1.43 -7.47 20.75
N GLN A 13 -1.13 -6.81 19.62
CA GLN A 13 -1.34 -5.38 19.44
C GLN A 13 -2.41 -5.04 18.40
N LYS A 14 -2.96 -6.05 17.73
CA LYS A 14 -3.86 -5.84 16.59
C LYS A 14 -5.04 -4.94 16.91
N ASN A 15 -5.61 -5.07 18.09
CA ASN A 15 -6.79 -4.28 18.48
C ASN A 15 -6.46 -2.83 18.88
N THR A 16 -5.17 -2.53 19.09
CA THR A 16 -4.71 -1.19 19.45
C THR A 16 -4.12 -0.41 18.29
N ILE A 17 -3.88 -1.08 17.16
CA ILE A 17 -3.28 -0.46 15.98
C ILE A 17 -4.37 0.17 15.13
N SER A 18 -4.35 1.51 15.04
CA SER A 18 -5.28 2.28 14.20
C SER A 18 -4.64 2.71 12.88
N ARG A 19 -3.34 2.49 12.73
CA ARG A 19 -2.61 2.88 11.53
C ARG A 19 -2.75 1.85 10.42
N LEU A 20 -2.45 2.27 9.18
CA LEU A 20 -2.35 1.36 8.06
C LEU A 20 -1.27 0.30 8.33
N LEU A 21 -1.62 -0.96 8.17
CA LEU A 21 -0.65 -2.06 8.26
C LEU A 21 -0.07 -2.33 6.87
N ILE A 22 1.25 -2.32 6.79
CA ILE A 22 1.99 -2.69 5.57
C ILE A 22 2.72 -4.00 5.88
N TYR A 23 2.32 -5.08 5.21
CA TYR A 23 2.92 -6.40 5.40
C TYR A 23 4.06 -6.62 4.42
N TRP A 24 5.19 -7.12 4.91
CA TRP A 24 6.29 -7.53 4.05
C TRP A 24 5.89 -8.77 3.23
N THR A 25 6.29 -8.82 1.97
CA THR A 25 5.90 -9.90 1.04
C THR A 25 6.28 -11.30 1.50
N ARG A 26 7.26 -11.41 2.40
CA ARG A 26 7.68 -12.72 2.95
C ARG A 26 6.71 -13.31 3.96
N ILE A 27 5.76 -12.52 4.45
CA ILE A 27 4.75 -13.01 5.38
C ILE A 27 3.70 -13.76 4.58
N ARG A 28 3.60 -15.07 4.84
CA ARG A 28 2.70 -15.95 4.09
C ARG A 28 1.53 -16.46 4.91
N GLU A 29 1.55 -16.26 6.22
CA GLU A 29 0.58 -16.82 7.15
C GLU A 29 -0.44 -15.76 7.58
N LEU A 30 -1.07 -15.12 6.61
CA LEU A 30 -2.12 -14.14 6.90
C LEU A 30 -3.43 -14.88 7.16
N SER A 31 -4.20 -14.36 8.13
CA SER A 31 -5.51 -14.92 8.48
C SER A 31 -6.56 -14.72 7.38
N SER A 32 -6.35 -13.75 6.51
CA SER A 32 -7.23 -13.45 5.38
C SER A 32 -6.48 -13.60 4.07
N GLN A 33 -7.16 -14.10 3.03
CA GLN A 33 -6.58 -14.17 1.70
C GLN A 33 -6.46 -12.75 1.12
N PRO A 34 -5.25 -12.35 0.67
CA PRO A 34 -5.10 -11.06 0.01
C PRO A 34 -5.83 -11.03 -1.32
N VAL A 35 -6.40 -9.88 -1.67
CA VAL A 35 -7.05 -9.67 -2.96
C VAL A 35 -6.20 -8.77 -3.84
N SER A 36 -6.09 -9.12 -5.12
CA SER A 36 -5.39 -8.29 -6.09
C SER A 36 -6.29 -7.14 -6.53
N VAL A 37 -5.75 -5.92 -6.49
CA VAL A 37 -6.47 -4.73 -6.97
C VAL A 37 -5.98 -4.29 -8.34
N SER A 38 -5.05 -5.03 -8.94
CA SER A 38 -4.39 -4.64 -10.19
C SER A 38 -5.38 -4.37 -11.31
N ARG A 39 -6.28 -5.32 -11.61
CA ARG A 39 -7.23 -5.20 -12.72
C ARG A 39 -8.21 -4.05 -12.52
N LEU A 40 -8.85 -3.99 -11.36
CA LEU A 40 -9.85 -2.95 -11.10
C LEU A 40 -9.23 -1.56 -11.12
N LEU A 41 -8.04 -1.42 -10.54
CA LEU A 41 -7.35 -0.14 -10.53
C LEU A 41 -6.93 0.28 -11.94
N SER A 42 -6.42 -0.65 -12.74
CA SER A 42 -6.06 -0.38 -14.13
C SER A 42 -7.27 0.03 -14.95
N GLU A 43 -8.40 -0.66 -14.79
CA GLU A 43 -9.66 -0.31 -15.49
C GLU A 43 -10.13 1.09 -15.12
N LYS A 44 -10.09 1.45 -13.83
CA LYS A 44 -10.48 2.79 -13.39
C LYS A 44 -9.59 3.86 -14.01
N LEU A 45 -8.29 3.61 -14.06
CA LEU A 45 -7.35 4.58 -14.64
C LEU A 45 -7.51 4.70 -16.14
N GLN A 46 -7.89 3.63 -16.84
CA GLN A 46 -8.15 3.67 -18.28
C GLN A 46 -9.36 4.56 -18.61
N ASP A 47 -10.33 4.66 -17.72
CA ASP A 47 -11.51 5.50 -17.91
C ASP A 47 -11.20 7.00 -17.72
N VAL A 48 -10.00 7.31 -17.22
CA VAL A 48 -9.53 8.67 -17.00
C VAL A 48 -8.54 9.04 -18.09
N SER A 49 -8.66 10.25 -18.65
CA SER A 49 -7.70 10.70 -19.67
C SER A 49 -6.28 10.65 -19.13
N PRO A 50 -5.28 10.32 -19.96
CA PRO A 50 -3.89 10.23 -19.49
C PRO A 50 -3.38 11.47 -18.75
N ARG A 51 -3.85 12.65 -19.17
CA ARG A 51 -3.44 13.91 -18.52
C ARG A 51 -3.94 14.05 -17.10
N SER A 52 -5.04 13.38 -16.75
CA SER A 52 -5.69 13.50 -15.45
C SER A 52 -5.34 12.37 -14.49
N ARG A 53 -4.61 11.35 -14.94
CA ARG A 53 -4.38 10.15 -14.12
C ARG A 53 -3.60 10.43 -12.85
N THR A 54 -2.61 11.29 -12.90
CA THR A 54 -1.84 11.65 -11.70
C THR A 54 -2.75 12.26 -10.63
N MET A 55 -3.58 13.22 -11.03
CA MET A 55 -4.50 13.89 -10.10
C MET A 55 -5.60 12.98 -9.60
N ARG A 56 -6.02 12.01 -10.40
CA ARG A 56 -7.14 11.13 -10.10
C ARG A 56 -6.73 9.81 -9.47
N LEU A 57 -5.44 9.55 -9.33
CA LEU A 57 -4.95 8.26 -8.83
C LEU A 57 -5.50 7.96 -7.43
N ALA A 58 -5.44 8.91 -6.52
CA ALA A 58 -5.92 8.71 -5.15
C ALA A 58 -7.42 8.39 -5.13
N SER A 59 -8.24 9.11 -5.88
CA SER A 59 -9.68 8.86 -5.91
C SER A 59 -10.02 7.55 -6.60
N CYS A 60 -9.28 7.16 -7.64
CA CYS A 60 -9.44 5.86 -8.28
C CYS A 60 -9.12 4.73 -7.30
N PHE A 61 -8.04 4.87 -6.55
CA PHE A 61 -7.66 3.89 -5.54
C PHE A 61 -8.74 3.75 -4.47
N GLN A 62 -9.25 4.87 -3.95
CA GLN A 62 -10.30 4.85 -2.95
C GLN A 62 -11.58 4.19 -3.48
N SER A 63 -11.93 4.43 -4.73
CA SER A 63 -13.09 3.78 -5.37
C SER A 63 -12.91 2.27 -5.44
N VAL A 64 -11.70 1.81 -5.72
CA VAL A 64 -11.43 0.38 -5.83
C VAL A 64 -11.55 -0.30 -4.47
N ILE A 65 -10.87 0.24 -3.44
CA ILE A 65 -10.91 -0.41 -2.11
C ILE A 65 -12.30 -0.36 -1.48
N ALA A 66 -13.11 0.63 -1.85
CA ALA A 66 -14.50 0.73 -1.34
C ALA A 66 -15.37 -0.44 -1.76
N GLN A 67 -14.99 -1.18 -2.80
CA GLN A 67 -15.75 -2.34 -3.28
C GLN A 67 -15.52 -3.60 -2.46
N TYR A 68 -14.57 -3.60 -1.55
CA TYR A 68 -14.23 -4.76 -0.74
C TYR A 68 -14.74 -4.59 0.69
N PRO A 69 -14.86 -5.70 1.45
CA PRO A 69 -15.22 -5.61 2.87
C PRO A 69 -14.17 -4.85 3.68
N ASP A 70 -14.59 -4.31 4.83
CA ASP A 70 -13.66 -3.71 5.76
C ASP A 70 -12.61 -4.72 6.22
N ASN A 71 -11.41 -4.22 6.49
CA ASN A 71 -10.26 -5.01 6.91
C ASN A 71 -9.70 -5.93 5.82
N VAL A 72 -10.04 -5.65 4.55
CA VAL A 72 -9.47 -6.37 3.41
C VAL A 72 -7.94 -6.19 3.38
N VAL A 73 -7.23 -7.24 2.99
CA VAL A 73 -5.79 -7.18 2.71
C VAL A 73 -5.62 -7.14 1.19
N ILE A 74 -5.05 -6.07 0.67
CA ILE A 74 -4.87 -5.91 -0.77
C ILE A 74 -3.42 -6.16 -1.18
N LYS A 75 -3.24 -6.53 -2.44
CA LYS A 75 -1.93 -6.72 -3.07
C LYS A 75 -1.93 -6.22 -4.50
N ASP A 76 -0.76 -6.25 -5.13
CA ASP A 76 -0.58 -5.89 -6.56
C ASP A 76 -0.94 -4.44 -6.84
N ILE A 77 -0.41 -3.53 -6.03
CA ILE A 77 -0.60 -2.09 -6.19
C ILE A 77 0.43 -1.47 -7.16
N ASP A 78 1.14 -2.29 -7.93
CA ASP A 78 2.29 -1.88 -8.74
C ASP A 78 1.95 -0.78 -9.74
N VAL A 79 0.72 -0.74 -10.26
CA VAL A 79 0.31 0.28 -11.22
C VAL A 79 0.45 1.70 -10.65
N MET A 80 0.34 1.85 -9.33
CA MET A 80 0.48 3.16 -8.67
C MET A 80 1.90 3.71 -8.75
N PHE A 81 2.88 2.85 -8.99
CA PHE A 81 4.29 3.23 -9.07
C PHE A 81 4.72 3.61 -10.49
N ASN A 82 3.79 3.74 -11.43
CA ASN A 82 4.11 4.18 -12.78
C ASN A 82 4.88 5.51 -12.71
N PRO A 83 6.10 5.59 -13.29
CA PRO A 83 6.92 6.80 -13.19
C PRO A 83 6.23 8.05 -13.73
N ALA A 84 5.31 7.89 -14.68
CA ALA A 84 4.56 9.01 -15.24
C ALA A 84 3.68 9.72 -14.20
N TYR A 85 3.30 9.05 -13.13
CA TYR A 85 2.42 9.64 -12.11
C TYR A 85 3.16 10.53 -11.12
N GLN A 86 4.42 10.24 -10.82
CA GLN A 86 5.26 11.04 -9.92
C GLN A 86 4.57 11.37 -8.59
N VAL A 87 3.99 10.36 -7.96
CA VAL A 87 3.26 10.52 -6.70
C VAL A 87 3.97 9.81 -5.56
N ASP A 88 3.65 10.23 -4.33
CA ASP A 88 4.05 9.51 -3.14
C ASP A 88 2.96 8.44 -2.86
N VAL A 89 3.23 7.20 -3.29
CA VAL A 89 2.26 6.12 -3.17
C VAL A 89 1.90 5.86 -1.71
N LEU A 90 2.89 5.87 -0.82
CA LEU A 90 2.63 5.57 0.58
C LEU A 90 1.72 6.61 1.23
N LYS A 91 1.83 7.87 0.80
CA LYS A 91 0.94 8.93 1.25
C LYS A 91 -0.50 8.68 0.79
N ILE A 92 -0.68 8.24 -0.45
CA ILE A 92 -2.02 7.88 -0.96
C ILE A 92 -2.61 6.74 -0.13
N LEU A 93 -1.82 5.73 0.18
CA LEU A 93 -2.27 4.58 0.97
C LEU A 93 -2.70 5.01 2.38
N THR A 94 -1.93 5.88 3.04
CA THR A 94 -2.26 6.33 4.39
C THR A 94 -3.50 7.23 4.40
N GLU A 95 -3.67 8.08 3.40
CA GLU A 95 -4.87 8.93 3.30
C GLU A 95 -6.13 8.09 3.10
N ALA A 96 -6.06 7.06 2.26
CA ALA A 96 -7.20 6.16 2.04
C ALA A 96 -7.59 5.39 3.31
N ARG A 97 -6.63 5.09 4.17
CA ARG A 97 -6.90 4.38 5.43
C ARG A 97 -7.80 5.17 6.37
N LYS A 98 -7.83 6.48 6.23
CA LYS A 98 -8.69 7.34 7.06
C LYS A 98 -10.16 7.12 6.79
N SER A 99 -10.53 6.70 5.58
CA SER A 99 -11.93 6.50 5.19
C SER A 99 -12.34 5.02 5.16
N LYS A 100 -11.38 4.08 5.18
CA LYS A 100 -11.68 2.64 5.11
C LYS A 100 -10.59 1.83 5.78
N PRO A 101 -10.94 0.93 6.71
CA PRO A 101 -9.95 0.02 7.29
C PRO A 101 -9.53 -1.03 6.26
N TYR A 102 -8.24 -1.09 5.99
CA TYR A 102 -7.63 -2.07 5.08
C TYR A 102 -6.14 -2.21 5.38
N SER A 103 -5.52 -3.20 4.79
CA SER A 103 -4.09 -3.43 4.91
C SER A 103 -3.51 -3.75 3.52
N VAL A 104 -2.20 -3.60 3.39
CA VAL A 104 -1.51 -3.75 2.09
C VAL A 104 -0.34 -4.70 2.24
N ILE A 105 -0.16 -5.58 1.25
CA ILE A 105 1.09 -6.32 1.10
C ILE A 105 2.02 -5.49 0.22
N TRP A 106 3.18 -5.14 0.76
CA TRP A 106 4.15 -4.31 0.05
C TRP A 106 4.72 -5.08 -1.15
N PRO A 107 4.70 -4.48 -2.35
CA PRO A 107 5.14 -5.17 -3.57
C PRO A 107 6.66 -5.14 -3.79
N GLY A 108 7.43 -4.73 -2.81
CA GLY A 108 8.87 -4.66 -2.91
C GLY A 108 9.54 -5.31 -1.71
N ARG A 109 10.63 -4.71 -1.26
CA ARG A 109 11.40 -5.25 -0.14
C ARG A 109 11.45 -4.28 1.03
N TYR A 110 11.84 -4.80 2.18
CA TYR A 110 12.07 -4.03 3.40
C TYR A 110 13.50 -4.28 3.86
N GLU A 111 14.19 -3.22 4.28
CA GLU A 111 15.54 -3.34 4.84
C GLU A 111 15.83 -2.14 5.73
N ASN A 112 16.20 -2.41 6.98
CA ASN A 112 16.67 -1.40 7.93
C ASN A 112 15.77 -0.17 8.05
N GLY A 113 14.46 -0.38 8.20
CA GLY A 113 13.52 0.71 8.39
C GLY A 113 13.08 1.41 7.12
N THR A 114 13.45 0.90 5.96
CA THR A 114 13.10 1.49 4.66
C THR A 114 12.37 0.47 3.79
N LEU A 115 11.28 0.92 3.16
CA LEU A 115 10.57 0.15 2.14
C LEU A 115 11.11 0.55 0.78
N TYR A 116 11.38 -0.43 -0.06
CA TYR A 116 11.90 -0.23 -1.41
C TYR A 116 10.92 -0.77 -2.43
N TYR A 117 10.72 -0.02 -3.51
CA TYR A 117 10.01 -0.50 -4.68
C TYR A 117 10.96 -0.50 -5.86
N SER A 118 11.03 -1.64 -6.57
CA SER A 118 11.93 -1.86 -7.70
C SER A 118 13.40 -1.80 -7.29
N GLU A 119 14.32 -1.71 -8.26
CA GLU A 119 15.75 -1.75 -8.03
C GLU A 119 16.40 -0.42 -8.39
N GLN A 120 17.49 -0.11 -7.73
CA GLN A 120 18.27 1.09 -8.04
C GLN A 120 18.65 1.11 -9.52
N GLY A 121 18.37 2.23 -10.19
CA GLY A 121 18.59 2.38 -11.63
C GLY A 121 17.33 2.21 -12.45
N ASP A 122 16.28 1.59 -11.94
CA ASP A 122 15.00 1.49 -12.65
C ASP A 122 14.25 2.82 -12.59
N SER A 123 13.47 3.09 -13.64
CA SER A 123 12.71 4.35 -13.72
C SER A 123 11.63 4.47 -12.64
N ASP A 124 11.14 3.34 -12.13
CA ASP A 124 10.09 3.30 -11.10
C ASP A 124 10.65 3.06 -9.69
N TYR A 125 11.97 3.14 -9.52
CA TYR A 125 12.60 2.95 -8.22
C TYR A 125 12.14 3.99 -7.21
N LYS A 126 11.70 3.53 -6.04
CA LYS A 126 11.25 4.40 -4.94
C LYS A 126 11.73 3.84 -3.60
N THR A 127 11.97 4.76 -2.66
CA THR A 127 12.29 4.40 -1.27
C THR A 127 11.41 5.20 -0.33
N TYR A 128 11.02 4.58 0.78
CA TYR A 128 10.17 5.21 1.79
C TYR A 128 10.71 4.84 3.17
N GLU A 129 11.11 5.84 3.94
CA GLU A 129 11.49 5.61 5.33
C GLU A 129 10.23 5.44 6.18
N VAL A 130 10.09 4.28 6.82
CA VAL A 130 8.89 3.94 7.61
C VAL A 130 8.59 5.02 8.66
N LYS A 131 9.62 5.55 9.31
CA LYS A 131 9.44 6.55 10.37
C LYS A 131 8.75 7.82 9.93
N ASN A 132 8.75 8.12 8.62
CA ASN A 132 8.18 9.35 8.08
C ASN A 132 6.70 9.24 7.72
N TYR A 133 6.09 8.07 7.90
CA TYR A 133 4.71 7.82 7.51
C TYR A 133 3.91 7.25 8.67
N ASP A 134 2.60 7.51 8.66
CA ASP A 134 1.69 7.02 9.70
C ASP A 134 1.26 5.58 9.39
N ILE A 135 2.22 4.66 9.46
CA ILE A 135 2.05 3.25 9.14
C ILE A 135 2.65 2.37 10.21
N THR A 136 2.20 1.12 10.27
CA THR A 136 2.88 0.06 11.00
C THR A 136 3.36 -0.98 9.99
N CYS A 137 4.67 -1.11 9.86
CA CYS A 137 5.28 -2.06 8.96
C CYS A 137 5.46 -3.40 9.69
N VAL A 138 4.88 -4.45 9.15
CA VAL A 138 4.90 -5.80 9.74
C VAL A 138 5.91 -6.65 8.99
N ILE A 139 6.92 -7.10 9.70
CA ILE A 139 8.03 -7.87 9.11
C ILE A 139 8.12 -9.28 9.69
#